data_21140a334685e58bfe7d47c51e4bccdc
#
_entry.id   21140a334685e58bfe7d47c51e4bccdc
#
_cell.length_a   1.000
_cell.length_b   1.000
_cell.length_c   1.000
_cell.angle_alpha   90.00
_cell.angle_beta   90.00
_cell.angle_gamma   90.00
#
_symmetry.space_group_name_H-M   'P 1'
#
loop_
_entity.id
_entity.type
_entity.pdbx_description
1 polymer ?
#
loop_
_entity_poly.entity_id
_entity_poly.type
_entity_poly.pdbx_seq_one_letter_code
_entity_poly.pdbx_strand_id
1 'polypeptide(L)'
;AGNNLSVDKKNLQQRVENILDRGLATIWPAWDMRSRLRFRSIVEVYQFRNRVFGITPNSIRKKIPARYSDNLDALKDLLSFARDKNLKVIVYSPPIRGDQTLPYDLEEFKVFKSDLKEISESRGFDFFDFQDVVPSQYWGYVDETDSNTGSKEIDFMHFQGKGHEF
;
A
#
# COMPACT_ATOMS: atom_id res chain seq x y z
N ALA A 1 18.37 -11.09 29.59
CA ALA A 1 18.66 -9.71 30.04
C ALA A 1 18.86 -8.73 28.88
N GLY A 2 18.44 -9.07 27.65
CA GLY A 2 18.72 -8.26 26.46
C GLY A 2 17.59 -7.35 25.95
N ASN A 3 16.38 -7.42 26.52
CA ASN A 3 15.21 -6.76 25.91
C ASN A 3 14.86 -5.36 26.43
N ASN A 4 15.48 -4.88 27.50
CA ASN A 4 15.12 -3.59 28.10
C ASN A 4 15.80 -2.38 27.45
N LEU A 5 16.91 -2.56 26.76
CA LEU A 5 17.66 -1.43 26.14
C LEU A 5 17.00 -0.87 24.88
N SER A 6 16.21 -1.68 24.16
CA SER A 6 15.54 -1.21 22.93
C SER A 6 14.28 -0.40 23.20
N VAL A 7 13.57 -0.71 24.29
CA VAL A 7 12.35 0.01 24.71
C VAL A 7 12.70 1.40 25.25
N ASP A 8 13.80 1.51 25.99
CA ASP A 8 14.25 2.80 26.55
C ASP A 8 14.77 3.76 25.47
N LYS A 9 15.45 3.26 24.44
CA LYS A 9 15.91 4.09 23.31
C LYS A 9 14.74 4.68 22.49
N LYS A 10 13.70 3.89 22.23
CA LYS A 10 12.49 4.40 21.55
C LYS A 10 11.80 5.50 22.36
N ASN A 11 11.70 5.33 23.69
CA ASN A 11 11.11 6.34 24.56
C ASN A 11 11.94 7.63 24.60
N LEU A 12 13.26 7.54 24.62
CA LEU A 12 14.15 8.71 24.62
C LEU A 12 14.04 9.48 23.30
N GLN A 13 14.11 8.78 22.16
CA GLN A 13 13.95 9.40 20.84
C GLN A 13 12.61 10.13 20.73
N GLN A 14 11.53 9.48 21.13
CA GLN A 14 10.18 10.05 21.06
C GLN A 14 10.03 11.27 21.97
N ARG A 15 10.69 11.29 23.15
CA ARG A 15 10.72 12.45 24.03
C ARG A 15 11.48 13.62 23.41
N VAL A 16 12.65 13.36 22.82
CA VAL A 16 13.45 14.40 22.13
C VAL A 16 12.68 14.96 20.95
N GLU A 17 12.09 14.12 20.12
CA GLU A 17 11.25 14.55 18.99
C GLU A 17 10.08 15.41 19.45
N ASN A 18 9.37 15.03 20.51
CA ASN A 18 8.27 15.82 21.07
C ASN A 18 8.72 17.18 21.62
N ILE A 19 9.90 17.26 22.25
CA ILE A 19 10.44 18.52 22.75
C ILE A 19 10.82 19.44 21.59
N LEU A 20 11.50 18.90 20.59
CA LEU A 20 11.88 19.64 19.39
C LEU A 20 10.65 20.13 18.61
N ASP A 21 9.65 19.28 18.43
CA ASP A 21 8.41 19.63 17.74
C ASP A 21 7.66 20.76 18.45
N ARG A 22 7.54 20.69 19.79
CA ARG A 22 6.93 21.78 20.57
C ARG A 22 7.72 23.08 20.49
N GLY A 23 9.04 23.00 20.59
CA GLY A 23 9.92 24.16 20.48
C GLY A 23 9.80 24.82 19.11
N LEU A 24 9.82 24.04 18.05
CA LEU A 24 9.69 24.54 16.68
C LEU A 24 8.29 25.10 16.40
N ALA A 25 7.23 24.46 16.91
CA ALA A 25 5.86 24.96 16.78
C ALA A 25 5.67 26.33 17.46
N THR A 26 6.37 26.58 18.56
CA THR A 26 6.32 27.88 19.27
C THR A 26 7.00 29.00 18.46
N ILE A 27 8.10 28.68 17.79
CA ILE A 27 8.87 29.66 17.00
C ILE A 27 8.25 29.85 15.61
N TRP A 28 7.71 28.78 15.06
CA TRP A 28 7.14 28.75 13.70
C TRP A 28 5.78 28.05 13.66
N PRO A 29 4.68 28.83 13.74
CA PRO A 29 3.32 28.24 13.78
C PRO A 29 2.98 27.31 12.61
N ALA A 30 3.62 27.51 11.44
CA ALA A 30 3.45 26.60 10.30
C ALA A 30 4.05 25.19 10.54
N TRP A 31 4.88 25.02 11.57
CA TRP A 31 5.46 23.72 11.90
C TRP A 31 4.40 22.69 12.29
N ASP A 32 3.40 23.07 13.07
CA ASP A 32 2.28 22.18 13.43
C ASP A 32 1.40 21.81 12.23
N MET A 33 1.37 22.68 11.22
CA MET A 33 0.60 22.47 10.01
C MET A 33 1.38 21.67 8.94
N ARG A 34 2.68 21.41 9.14
CA ARG A 34 3.58 20.82 8.11
C ARG A 34 3.06 19.51 7.53
N SER A 35 2.52 18.63 8.38
CA SER A 35 1.98 17.35 7.93
C SER A 35 0.72 17.53 7.09
N ARG A 36 -0.18 18.44 7.50
CA ARG A 36 -1.40 18.78 6.74
C ARG A 36 -1.06 19.47 5.43
N LEU A 37 -0.15 20.44 5.45
CA LEU A 37 0.29 21.16 4.24
C LEU A 37 0.95 20.20 3.26
N ARG A 38 1.86 19.34 3.74
CA ARG A 38 2.49 18.31 2.91
C ARG A 38 1.48 17.37 2.31
N PHE A 39 0.55 16.84 3.11
CA PHE A 39 -0.50 15.96 2.63
C PHE A 39 -1.37 16.66 1.58
N ARG A 40 -1.83 17.87 1.89
CA ARG A 40 -2.66 18.68 0.97
C ARG A 40 -1.94 18.95 -0.36
N SER A 41 -0.67 19.37 -0.30
CA SER A 41 0.12 19.62 -1.51
C SER A 41 0.28 18.36 -2.35
N ILE A 42 0.50 17.20 -1.73
CA ILE A 42 0.57 15.91 -2.44
C ILE A 42 -0.77 15.61 -3.13
N VAL A 43 -1.88 15.75 -2.41
CA VAL A 43 -3.22 15.53 -2.97
C VAL A 43 -3.48 16.47 -4.14
N GLU A 44 -3.20 17.76 -4.01
CA GLU A 44 -3.39 18.76 -5.09
C GLU A 44 -2.54 18.43 -6.34
N VAL A 45 -1.29 17.99 -6.15
CA VAL A 45 -0.43 17.55 -7.26
C VAL A 45 -1.02 16.30 -7.95
N TYR A 46 -1.53 15.35 -7.19
CA TYR A 46 -2.19 14.17 -7.73
C TYR A 46 -3.46 14.52 -8.52
N GLN A 47 -4.29 15.39 -7.97
CA GLN A 47 -5.52 15.88 -8.62
C GLN A 47 -5.19 16.63 -9.92
N PHE A 48 -4.20 17.52 -9.89
CA PHE A 48 -3.73 18.22 -11.09
C PHE A 48 -3.26 17.25 -12.15
N ARG A 49 -2.41 16.26 -11.77
CA ARG A 49 -1.95 15.22 -12.69
C ARG A 49 -3.14 14.45 -13.29
N ASN A 50 -4.07 14.00 -12.45
CA ASN A 50 -5.22 13.21 -12.89
C ASN A 50 -6.07 14.00 -13.89
N ARG A 51 -6.29 15.29 -13.62
CA ARG A 51 -7.04 16.18 -14.53
C ARG A 51 -6.33 16.38 -15.86
N VAL A 52 -5.02 16.65 -15.81
CA VAL A 52 -4.23 16.88 -17.05
C VAL A 52 -4.17 15.62 -17.92
N PHE A 53 -4.06 14.44 -17.33
CA PHE A 53 -3.93 13.18 -18.06
C PHE A 53 -5.23 12.41 -18.20
N GLY A 54 -6.37 12.95 -17.75
CA GLY A 54 -7.67 12.27 -17.79
C GLY A 54 -7.69 10.95 -17.02
N ILE A 55 -6.90 10.86 -15.92
CA ILE A 55 -6.80 9.65 -15.12
C ILE A 55 -8.01 9.59 -14.18
N THR A 56 -8.79 8.53 -14.30
CA THR A 56 -9.94 8.22 -13.44
C THR A 56 -9.64 6.97 -12.60
N PRO A 57 -10.43 6.66 -11.57
CA PRO A 57 -10.31 5.41 -10.81
C PRO A 57 -10.38 4.16 -11.68
N ASN A 58 -11.15 4.23 -12.77
CA ASN A 58 -11.34 3.13 -13.70
C ASN A 58 -10.29 3.09 -14.84
N SER A 59 -9.33 4.01 -14.85
CA SER A 59 -8.26 4.00 -15.83
C SER A 59 -7.42 2.73 -15.71
N ILE A 60 -7.28 1.99 -16.81
CA ILE A 60 -6.51 0.75 -16.84
C ILE A 60 -5.03 1.04 -16.58
N ARG A 61 -4.49 0.44 -15.57
CA ARG A 61 -3.08 0.53 -15.18
C ARG A 61 -2.33 -0.63 -15.81
N LYS A 62 -1.26 -0.30 -16.53
CA LYS A 62 -0.36 -1.29 -17.13
C LYS A 62 0.94 -1.39 -16.34
N LYS A 63 1.56 -2.56 -16.37
CA LYS A 63 2.88 -2.76 -15.77
C LYS A 63 3.94 -1.94 -16.53
N ILE A 64 4.91 -1.44 -15.80
CA ILE A 64 6.12 -0.83 -16.37
C ILE A 64 7.19 -1.94 -16.42
N PRO A 65 7.55 -2.46 -17.63
CA PRO A 65 8.34 -3.69 -17.74
C PRO A 65 9.65 -3.69 -16.95
N ALA A 66 10.43 -2.62 -17.02
CA ALA A 66 11.69 -2.52 -16.29
C ALA A 66 11.48 -2.62 -14.76
N ARG A 67 10.55 -1.84 -14.20
CA ARG A 67 10.24 -1.89 -12.77
C ARG A 67 9.64 -3.23 -12.34
N TYR A 68 8.88 -3.86 -13.22
CA TYR A 68 8.31 -5.16 -12.95
C TYR A 68 9.41 -6.22 -12.80
N SER A 69 10.37 -6.27 -13.72
CA SER A 69 11.52 -7.14 -13.63
C SER A 69 12.33 -6.91 -12.34
N ASP A 70 12.68 -5.65 -12.07
CA ASP A 70 13.46 -5.30 -10.87
C ASP A 70 12.74 -5.73 -9.58
N ASN A 71 11.41 -5.55 -9.51
CA ASN A 71 10.62 -5.96 -8.35
C ASN A 71 10.55 -7.48 -8.19
N LEU A 72 10.44 -8.25 -9.30
CA LEU A 72 10.48 -9.70 -9.23
C LEU A 72 11.85 -10.20 -8.78
N ASP A 73 12.92 -9.57 -9.23
CA ASP A 73 14.28 -9.95 -8.81
C ASP A 73 14.51 -9.63 -7.34
N ALA A 74 14.04 -8.47 -6.86
CA ALA A 74 14.06 -8.13 -5.44
C ALA A 74 13.24 -9.13 -4.59
N LEU A 75 12.10 -9.60 -5.09
CA LEU A 75 11.32 -10.65 -4.40
C LEU A 75 12.08 -11.97 -4.33
N LYS A 76 12.72 -12.37 -5.43
CA LYS A 76 13.55 -13.58 -5.47
C LYS A 76 14.69 -13.53 -4.45
N ASP A 77 15.35 -12.39 -4.33
CA ASP A 77 16.44 -12.17 -3.38
C ASP A 77 15.93 -12.21 -1.94
N LEU A 78 14.80 -11.54 -1.68
CA LEU A 78 14.16 -11.53 -0.37
C LEU A 78 13.77 -12.94 0.09
N LEU A 79 13.14 -13.73 -0.78
CA LEU A 79 12.71 -15.09 -0.45
C LEU A 79 13.94 -16.02 -0.29
N SER A 80 14.98 -15.85 -1.09
CA SER A 80 16.23 -16.59 -0.94
C SER A 80 16.89 -16.28 0.42
N PHE A 81 16.96 -15.00 0.81
CA PHE A 81 17.45 -14.60 2.12
C PHE A 81 16.61 -15.19 3.26
N ALA A 82 15.27 -15.16 3.12
CA ALA A 82 14.36 -15.73 4.12
C ALA A 82 14.59 -17.23 4.31
N ARG A 83 14.77 -17.98 3.22
CA ARG A 83 15.11 -19.41 3.24
C ARG A 83 16.43 -19.65 3.93
N ASP A 84 17.48 -18.90 3.59
CA ASP A 84 18.81 -19.05 4.18
C ASP A 84 18.83 -18.73 5.68
N LYS A 85 17.91 -17.88 6.13
CA LYS A 85 17.69 -17.56 7.56
C LYS A 85 16.68 -18.47 8.24
N ASN A 86 16.15 -19.47 7.54
CA ASN A 86 15.12 -20.39 8.03
C ASN A 86 13.88 -19.65 8.58
N LEU A 87 13.46 -18.56 7.90
CA LEU A 87 12.28 -17.81 8.24
C LEU A 87 11.04 -18.44 7.62
N LYS A 88 9.93 -18.44 8.35
CA LYS A 88 8.61 -18.80 7.81
C LYS A 88 8.04 -17.59 7.08
N VAL A 89 7.76 -17.74 5.79
CA VAL A 89 7.18 -16.69 4.96
C VAL A 89 5.96 -17.26 4.25
N ILE A 90 4.92 -16.46 4.18
CA ILE A 90 3.73 -16.69 3.36
C ILE A 90 3.65 -15.55 2.35
N VAL A 91 3.51 -15.90 1.08
CA VAL A 91 3.29 -14.95 0.00
C VAL A 91 1.82 -15.02 -0.40
N TYR A 92 1.16 -13.89 -0.56
CA TYR A 92 -0.23 -13.91 -0.98
C TYR A 92 -0.59 -12.73 -1.87
N SER A 93 -1.60 -12.95 -2.74
CA SER A 93 -2.30 -11.88 -3.45
C SER A 93 -3.41 -11.34 -2.53
N PRO A 94 -3.43 -10.04 -2.22
CA PRO A 94 -4.44 -9.48 -1.33
C PRO A 94 -5.84 -9.49 -1.99
N PRO A 95 -6.91 -9.41 -1.18
CA PRO A 95 -8.25 -9.26 -1.70
C PRO A 95 -8.39 -7.99 -2.56
N ILE A 96 -9.15 -8.12 -3.65
CA ILE A 96 -9.49 -7.01 -4.54
C ILE A 96 -10.98 -7.07 -4.84
N ARG A 97 -11.61 -5.92 -4.93
CA ARG A 97 -13.03 -5.81 -5.25
C ARG A 97 -13.37 -6.45 -6.60
N GLY A 98 -14.24 -7.47 -6.60
CA GLY A 98 -14.55 -8.27 -7.78
C GLY A 98 -15.87 -7.94 -8.49
N ASP A 99 -16.74 -7.07 -7.91
CA ASP A 99 -18.03 -6.65 -8.50
C ASP A 99 -17.89 -5.50 -9.50
N GLN A 100 -16.69 -5.04 -9.74
CA GLN A 100 -16.38 -3.94 -10.65
C GLN A 100 -15.25 -4.36 -11.60
N THR A 101 -15.19 -3.70 -12.76
CA THR A 101 -14.06 -3.88 -13.68
C THR A 101 -12.78 -3.43 -13.00
N LEU A 102 -11.83 -4.34 -12.87
CA LEU A 102 -10.55 -4.04 -12.25
C LEU A 102 -9.77 -2.97 -13.03
N PRO A 103 -9.12 -2.03 -12.36
CA PRO A 103 -8.31 -0.99 -13.01
C PRO A 103 -6.93 -1.52 -13.44
N TYR A 104 -6.87 -2.78 -13.87
CA TYR A 104 -5.67 -3.46 -14.33
C TYR A 104 -5.93 -4.15 -15.65
N ASP A 105 -4.90 -4.29 -16.49
CA ASP A 105 -4.92 -5.21 -17.60
C ASP A 105 -5.01 -6.64 -17.05
N LEU A 106 -6.10 -7.34 -17.42
CA LEU A 106 -6.42 -8.65 -16.81
C LEU A 106 -5.38 -9.72 -17.15
N GLU A 107 -4.81 -9.68 -18.37
CA GLU A 107 -3.79 -10.64 -18.76
C GLU A 107 -2.47 -10.37 -18.05
N GLU A 108 -2.07 -9.10 -17.94
CA GLU A 108 -0.90 -8.73 -17.15
C GLU A 108 -1.07 -9.11 -15.68
N PHE A 109 -2.28 -8.98 -15.14
CA PHE A 109 -2.56 -9.33 -13.74
C PHE A 109 -2.53 -10.86 -13.50
N LYS A 110 -3.02 -11.66 -14.45
CA LYS A 110 -2.89 -13.11 -14.39
C LYS A 110 -1.42 -13.54 -14.43
N VAL A 111 -0.64 -12.97 -15.35
CA VAL A 111 0.81 -13.24 -15.43
C VAL A 111 1.49 -12.87 -14.13
N PHE A 112 1.18 -11.71 -13.55
CA PHE A 112 1.72 -11.31 -12.25
C PHE A 112 1.48 -12.34 -11.14
N LYS A 113 0.23 -12.85 -11.02
CA LYS A 113 -0.08 -13.88 -10.01
C LYS A 113 0.65 -15.19 -10.27
N SER A 114 0.78 -15.57 -11.55
CA SER A 114 1.54 -16.76 -11.95
C SER A 114 3.02 -16.62 -11.58
N ASP A 115 3.62 -15.47 -11.86
CA ASP A 115 5.03 -15.20 -11.51
C ASP A 115 5.25 -15.23 -9.99
N LEU A 116 4.33 -14.63 -9.21
CA LEU A 116 4.40 -14.68 -7.74
C LEU A 116 4.35 -16.11 -7.22
N LYS A 117 3.44 -16.92 -7.75
CA LYS A 117 3.29 -18.32 -7.38
C LYS A 117 4.56 -19.10 -7.69
N GLU A 118 5.04 -19.03 -8.93
CA GLU A 118 6.26 -19.75 -9.38
C GLU A 118 7.49 -19.34 -8.56
N ILE A 119 7.69 -18.04 -8.34
CA ILE A 119 8.83 -17.53 -7.56
C ILE A 119 8.76 -18.02 -6.12
N SER A 120 7.58 -18.05 -5.51
CA SER A 120 7.41 -18.50 -4.12
C SER A 120 7.64 -20.00 -3.99
N GLU A 121 6.92 -20.80 -4.78
CA GLU A 121 6.98 -22.26 -4.74
C GLU A 121 8.40 -22.80 -5.08
N SER A 122 9.07 -22.20 -6.07
CA SER A 122 10.44 -22.57 -6.43
C SER A 122 11.46 -22.34 -5.32
N ARG A 123 11.11 -21.53 -4.31
CA ARG A 123 11.94 -21.25 -3.13
C ARG A 123 11.45 -21.94 -1.86
N GLY A 124 10.42 -22.78 -1.98
CA GLY A 124 9.88 -23.57 -0.87
C GLY A 124 8.91 -22.81 0.02
N PHE A 125 8.30 -21.74 -0.48
CA PHE A 125 7.29 -20.96 0.24
C PHE A 125 5.91 -21.13 -0.39
N ASP A 126 4.87 -21.10 0.46
CA ASP A 126 3.49 -21.18 0.00
C ASP A 126 3.03 -19.85 -0.60
N PHE A 127 2.23 -19.93 -1.68
CA PHE A 127 1.52 -18.82 -2.27
C PHE A 127 0.02 -19.02 -2.14
N PHE A 128 -0.68 -17.99 -1.68
CA PHE A 128 -2.14 -17.98 -1.58
C PHE A 128 -2.74 -16.83 -2.41
N ASP A 129 -3.76 -17.15 -3.18
CA ASP A 129 -4.54 -16.15 -3.91
C ASP A 129 -5.82 -15.83 -3.13
N PHE A 130 -5.83 -14.69 -2.44
CA PHE A 130 -6.98 -14.22 -1.68
C PHE A 130 -7.83 -13.19 -2.42
N GLN A 131 -7.62 -13.04 -3.74
CA GLN A 131 -8.30 -12.03 -4.53
C GLN A 131 -9.79 -11.94 -4.25
N ASP A 132 -10.50 -13.08 -4.21
CA ASP A 132 -11.95 -13.16 -4.15
C ASP A 132 -12.48 -13.54 -2.74
N VAL A 133 -11.62 -13.49 -1.71
CA VAL A 133 -12.01 -13.94 -0.36
C VAL A 133 -13.02 -13.00 0.31
N VAL A 134 -12.99 -11.71 0.00
CA VAL A 134 -13.91 -10.74 0.59
C VAL A 134 -15.12 -10.53 -0.31
N PRO A 135 -16.35 -10.88 0.14
CA PRO A 135 -17.58 -10.68 -0.62
C PRO A 135 -17.80 -9.20 -0.99
N SER A 136 -18.35 -8.98 -2.19
CA SER A 136 -18.52 -7.66 -2.79
C SER A 136 -19.26 -6.64 -1.92
N GLN A 137 -20.21 -7.09 -1.12
CA GLN A 137 -21.01 -6.24 -0.22
C GLN A 137 -20.22 -5.59 0.92
N TYR A 138 -19.02 -6.06 1.19
CA TYR A 138 -18.16 -5.52 2.26
C TYR A 138 -17.11 -4.53 1.76
N TRP A 139 -17.11 -4.24 0.47
CA TRP A 139 -16.26 -3.19 -0.09
C TRP A 139 -16.89 -1.81 0.07
N GLY A 140 -16.04 -0.81 0.26
CA GLY A 140 -16.45 0.56 0.52
C GLY A 140 -16.33 1.49 -0.68
N TYR A 141 -16.43 2.75 -0.34
CA TYR A 141 -16.17 3.87 -1.24
C TYR A 141 -15.22 4.82 -0.51
N VAL A 142 -14.33 5.46 -1.24
CA VAL A 142 -13.47 6.53 -0.74
C VAL A 142 -14.02 7.88 -1.16
N ASP A 143 -13.68 8.91 -0.42
CA ASP A 143 -13.96 10.27 -0.85
C ASP A 143 -13.17 10.55 -2.13
N GLU A 144 -13.84 11.17 -3.10
CA GLU A 144 -13.26 11.44 -4.40
C GLU A 144 -11.95 12.23 -4.27
N THR A 145 -10.90 11.73 -4.88
CA THR A 145 -9.61 12.43 -4.96
C THR A 145 -9.69 13.67 -5.86
N ASP A 146 -10.76 13.78 -6.66
CA ASP A 146 -11.01 14.91 -7.58
C ASP A 146 -12.12 15.86 -7.06
N SER A 147 -12.17 16.07 -5.79
CA SER A 147 -13.22 16.58 -4.93
C SER A 147 -13.75 17.98 -5.22
N ASN A 148 -14.40 18.19 -6.34
CA ASN A 148 -15.33 19.32 -6.45
C ASN A 148 -16.81 18.89 -6.48
N THR A 149 -17.11 17.60 -6.51
CA THR A 149 -18.45 17.08 -6.70
C THR A 149 -19.05 16.43 -5.44
N GLY A 150 -18.20 16.12 -4.42
CA GLY A 150 -18.65 15.39 -3.22
C GLY A 150 -19.11 13.97 -3.53
N SER A 151 -18.77 13.43 -4.70
CA SER A 151 -19.08 12.06 -5.08
C SER A 151 -18.11 11.09 -4.39
N LYS A 152 -18.57 9.86 -4.21
CA LYS A 152 -17.74 8.78 -3.68
C LYS A 152 -17.20 7.94 -4.80
N GLU A 153 -15.90 7.71 -4.78
CA GLU A 153 -15.22 6.81 -5.71
C GLU A 153 -15.26 5.36 -5.22
N ILE A 154 -15.24 4.43 -6.16
CA ILE A 154 -15.16 3.00 -5.86
C ILE A 154 -13.79 2.71 -5.25
N ASP A 155 -13.80 2.08 -4.08
CA ASP A 155 -12.57 1.59 -3.45
C ASP A 155 -12.32 0.14 -3.85
N PHE A 156 -11.18 -0.10 -4.48
CA PHE A 156 -10.77 -1.44 -4.92
C PHE A 156 -9.89 -2.18 -3.91
N MET A 157 -9.39 -1.48 -2.90
CA MET A 157 -8.34 -1.98 -2.01
C MET A 157 -8.71 -1.97 -0.53
N HIS A 158 -9.73 -1.21 -0.14
CA HIS A 158 -10.14 -1.12 1.27
C HIS A 158 -11.58 -1.60 1.42
N PHE A 159 -11.77 -2.53 2.32
CA PHE A 159 -13.09 -3.05 2.67
C PHE A 159 -13.55 -2.54 4.02
N GLN A 160 -14.84 -2.60 4.26
CA GLN A 160 -15.49 -2.17 5.51
C GLN A 160 -15.11 -3.09 6.67
N GLY A 161 -15.37 -2.66 7.92
CA GLY A 161 -15.00 -3.41 9.12
C GLY A 161 -15.35 -4.89 9.09
N LYS A 162 -16.52 -5.28 8.59
CA LYS A 162 -16.92 -6.68 8.43
C LYS A 162 -16.10 -7.46 7.39
N GLY A 163 -15.49 -6.79 6.43
CA GLY A 163 -14.59 -7.43 5.46
C GLY A 163 -13.28 -7.93 6.05
N HIS A 164 -12.94 -7.50 7.27
CA HIS A 164 -11.75 -8.00 8.00
C HIS A 164 -11.97 -9.33 8.72
N GLU A 165 -13.19 -9.88 8.66
CA GLU A 165 -13.53 -11.15 9.30
C GLU A 165 -13.29 -12.36 8.38
N PHE A 166 -12.92 -12.12 7.12
CA PHE A 166 -12.60 -13.12 6.10
C PHE A 166 -11.09 -13.23 5.92
#